data_a462c71d756cd209d5cdfbd44ff28d8b
#
_entry.id   a462c71d756cd209d5cdfbd44ff28d8b
#
_cell.length_a   1.000
_cell.length_b   1.000
_cell.length_c   1.000
_cell.angle_alpha   90.00
_cell.angle_beta   90.00
_cell.angle_gamma   90.00
#
_symmetry.space_group_name_H-M   'P 1'
#
loop_
_entity.id
_entity.type
_entity.pdbx_description
1 polymer ?
#
loop_
_entity_poly.entity_id
_entity_poly.type
_entity_poly.pdbx_seq_one_letter_code
_entity_poly.pdbx_strand_id
1 'polypeptide(L)'
;METADVAIRTLTAPGMAAHFAPELGMVCCSLVHAGEELLELRGGLEAYAERGSTMGIPLLHPWANRLAGPVAASPLLHIDANGMPIHGVLPTALPFAIEHETASSLDAVFATDDHPDVLEVFPYPHRLRVQASLTDDALELRTTLLALGRRPVPVAFGYHPYQRLPAESRSAVEIEVPAPTRLVLDERQIPTGERVRAAISPGPLAERSFDDGFADVNDGATFVVRGAGRTIAVTFLEGYGFAQVFAPSESEFICYEPMTAPTNALTSGDSLTRVRPGDAYSAAFRISVG
;
A
#
# COMPACT_ATOMS: atom_id res chain seq x y z
N MET A 1 14.80 6.40 22.34
CA MET A 1 15.53 5.30 21.65
C MET A 1 16.31 6.01 20.55
N GLU A 2 17.64 5.98 20.61
CA GLU A 2 18.44 6.42 19.45
C GLU A 2 17.97 5.61 18.25
N THR A 3 17.65 6.29 17.16
CA THR A 3 17.30 5.66 15.87
C THR A 3 18.50 4.79 15.47
N ALA A 4 18.40 3.48 15.74
CA ALA A 4 19.32 2.53 15.15
C ALA A 4 19.32 2.77 13.64
N ASP A 5 20.49 2.79 13.02
CA ASP A 5 20.65 2.95 11.58
C ASP A 5 19.81 1.86 10.88
N VAL A 6 18.64 2.25 10.36
CA VAL A 6 17.76 1.34 9.61
C VAL A 6 18.53 0.90 8.37
N ALA A 7 18.72 -0.40 8.23
CA ALA A 7 19.46 -0.95 7.09
C ALA A 7 18.66 -0.76 5.79
N ILE A 8 19.19 0.04 4.87
CA ILE A 8 18.57 0.26 3.55
C ILE A 8 19.15 -0.73 2.54
N ARG A 9 18.26 -1.33 1.73
CA ARG A 9 18.61 -2.12 0.54
C ARG A 9 18.31 -1.32 -0.70
N THR A 10 19.25 -1.34 -1.64
CA THR A 10 19.17 -0.53 -2.86
C THR A 10 19.11 -1.41 -4.09
N LEU A 11 18.04 -1.30 -4.85
CA LEU A 11 17.94 -1.85 -6.20
C LEU A 11 18.32 -0.79 -7.21
N THR A 12 19.00 -1.19 -8.28
CA THR A 12 19.42 -0.31 -9.36
C THR A 12 19.16 -0.93 -10.73
N ALA A 13 18.72 -0.11 -11.66
CA ALA A 13 18.60 -0.41 -13.09
C ALA A 13 19.00 0.85 -13.89
N PRO A 14 19.21 0.78 -15.20
CA PRO A 14 19.53 1.97 -16.00
C PRO A 14 18.49 3.09 -15.79
N GLY A 15 18.92 4.23 -15.25
CA GLY A 15 18.04 5.37 -14.98
C GLY A 15 17.11 5.25 -13.77
N MET A 16 17.05 4.09 -13.10
CA MET A 16 16.19 3.84 -11.94
C MET A 16 16.95 3.40 -10.71
N ALA A 17 16.49 3.84 -9.54
CA ALA A 17 16.91 3.31 -8.24
C ALA A 17 15.71 3.22 -7.28
N ALA A 18 15.67 2.15 -6.47
CA ALA A 18 14.66 1.97 -5.43
C ALA A 18 15.32 1.59 -4.12
N HIS A 19 14.92 2.22 -3.01
CA HIS A 19 15.47 2.00 -1.70
C HIS A 19 14.41 1.39 -0.78
N PHE A 20 14.76 0.30 -0.12
CA PHE A 20 13.87 -0.45 0.76
C PHE A 20 14.40 -0.49 2.20
N ALA A 21 13.49 -0.41 3.17
CA ALA A 21 13.76 -0.64 4.58
C ALA A 21 13.08 -1.94 5.03
N PRO A 22 13.76 -3.10 4.95
CA PRO A 22 13.16 -4.40 5.28
C PRO A 22 12.67 -4.50 6.72
N GLU A 23 13.40 -3.93 7.67
CA GLU A 23 13.05 -3.92 9.09
C GLU A 23 11.82 -3.06 9.42
N LEU A 24 11.37 -2.25 8.46
CA LEU A 24 10.18 -1.40 8.57
C LEU A 24 9.10 -1.81 7.55
N GLY A 25 8.69 -3.08 7.58
CA GLY A 25 7.63 -3.59 6.72
C GLY A 25 7.95 -3.59 5.24
N MET A 26 9.21 -3.69 4.84
CA MET A 26 9.63 -3.63 3.43
C MET A 26 9.21 -2.33 2.73
N VAL A 27 9.06 -1.23 3.45
CA VAL A 27 8.70 0.05 2.81
C VAL A 27 9.72 0.42 1.73
N CYS A 28 9.22 0.72 0.51
CA CYS A 28 10.04 1.42 -0.47
C CYS A 28 10.08 2.90 -0.07
N CYS A 29 11.20 3.32 0.49
CA CYS A 29 11.36 4.65 1.07
C CYS A 29 11.93 5.69 0.10
N SER A 30 12.25 5.29 -1.14
CA SER A 30 12.63 6.17 -2.24
C SER A 30 12.53 5.40 -3.56
N LEU A 31 12.04 6.06 -4.58
CA LEU A 31 12.01 5.56 -5.97
C LEU A 31 12.44 6.70 -6.88
N VAL A 32 13.62 6.56 -7.47
CA VAL A 32 14.24 7.61 -8.29
C VAL A 32 14.23 7.20 -9.75
N HIS A 33 13.84 8.10 -10.64
CA HIS A 33 13.96 7.95 -12.09
C HIS A 33 14.65 9.16 -12.70
N ALA A 34 15.70 8.94 -13.50
CA ALA A 34 16.49 9.99 -14.14
C ALA A 34 17.00 11.08 -13.16
N GLY A 35 17.32 10.66 -11.91
CA GLY A 35 17.82 11.54 -10.85
C GLY A 35 16.73 12.29 -10.06
N GLU A 36 15.45 12.08 -10.34
CA GLU A 36 14.35 12.72 -9.64
C GLU A 36 13.57 11.73 -8.76
N GLU A 37 13.24 12.13 -7.52
CA GLU A 37 12.42 11.36 -6.59
C GLU A 37 10.95 11.36 -7.04
N LEU A 38 10.36 10.18 -7.16
CA LEU A 38 8.99 9.99 -7.61
C LEU A 38 7.99 9.86 -6.45
N LEU A 39 8.49 9.69 -5.22
CA LEU A 39 7.66 9.47 -4.04
C LEU A 39 7.64 10.70 -3.13
N GLU A 40 6.51 10.92 -2.49
CA GLU A 40 6.42 11.85 -1.37
C GLU A 40 6.85 11.16 -0.08
N LEU A 41 7.86 11.71 0.59
CA LEU A 41 8.49 11.09 1.76
C LEU A 41 8.00 11.66 3.09
N ARG A 42 7.16 12.69 3.07
CA ARG A 42 6.50 13.30 4.24
C ARG A 42 7.46 13.50 5.43
N GLY A 43 7.19 12.83 6.56
CA GLY A 43 8.03 12.89 7.77
C GLY A 43 9.25 11.95 7.76
N GLY A 44 9.47 11.20 6.69
CA GLY A 44 10.57 10.26 6.54
C GLY A 44 10.44 8.99 7.39
N LEU A 45 11.48 8.16 7.35
CA LEU A 45 11.50 6.85 8.02
C LEU A 45 11.34 6.95 9.55
N GLU A 46 11.84 8.00 10.18
CA GLU A 46 11.71 8.19 11.63
C GLU A 46 10.23 8.34 12.03
N ALA A 47 9.51 9.25 11.37
CA ALA A 47 8.09 9.45 11.63
C ALA A 47 7.25 8.20 11.28
N TYR A 48 7.65 7.46 10.26
CA TYR A 48 7.03 6.20 9.88
C TYR A 48 7.24 5.13 10.94
N ALA A 49 8.48 4.93 11.40
CA ALA A 49 8.81 3.94 12.42
C ALA A 49 8.15 4.23 13.76
N GLU A 50 8.20 5.50 14.22
CA GLU A 50 7.73 5.88 15.55
C GLU A 50 6.20 5.99 15.66
N ARG A 51 5.55 6.50 14.64
CA ARG A 51 4.14 6.92 14.69
C ARG A 51 3.26 6.29 13.62
N GLY A 52 3.82 5.44 12.74
CA GLY A 52 3.09 4.90 11.59
C GLY A 52 2.69 5.96 10.56
N SER A 53 3.36 7.14 10.55
CA SER A 53 3.12 8.18 9.55
C SER A 53 3.56 7.70 8.17
N THR A 54 2.63 7.17 7.41
CA THR A 54 2.88 6.53 6.10
C THR A 54 3.59 7.46 5.12
N MET A 55 4.53 6.91 4.34
CA MET A 55 5.37 7.59 3.37
C MET A 55 5.87 6.62 2.30
N GLY A 56 6.34 7.09 1.16
CA GLY A 56 6.90 6.23 0.13
C GLY A 56 5.89 5.19 -0.40
N ILE A 57 6.20 3.90 -0.31
CA ILE A 57 5.31 2.79 -0.68
C ILE A 57 5.24 1.81 0.51
N PRO A 58 4.46 2.08 1.56
CA PRO A 58 4.33 1.21 2.71
C PRO A 58 3.39 0.03 2.42
N LEU A 59 3.74 -1.14 2.93
CA LEU A 59 2.81 -2.26 3.07
C LEU A 59 1.86 -2.00 4.24
N LEU A 60 0.58 -2.17 4.01
CA LEU A 60 -0.49 -2.06 5.00
C LEU A 60 -0.95 -3.47 5.37
N HIS A 61 -0.49 -3.97 6.52
CA HIS A 61 -0.77 -5.35 6.93
C HIS A 61 -1.08 -5.41 8.45
N PRO A 62 -2.02 -6.22 8.88
CA PRO A 62 -2.83 -7.21 8.15
C PRO A 62 -4.07 -6.65 7.44
N TRP A 63 -4.37 -5.36 7.54
CA TRP A 63 -5.43 -4.72 6.76
C TRP A 63 -5.01 -3.35 6.25
N ALA A 64 -5.55 -2.98 5.10
CA ALA A 64 -5.45 -1.64 4.56
C ALA A 64 -6.60 -0.77 5.06
N ASN A 65 -6.35 0.54 5.20
CA ASN A 65 -7.29 1.54 5.66
C ASN A 65 -7.87 1.24 7.07
N ARG A 66 -9.03 1.77 7.43
CA ARG A 66 -9.64 1.75 8.77
C ARG A 66 -10.28 0.41 9.13
N LEU A 67 -10.29 0.11 10.41
CA LEU A 67 -11.00 -1.05 10.97
C LEU A 67 -11.95 -0.61 12.09
N ALA A 68 -13.25 -0.70 11.85
CA ALA A 68 -14.32 -0.31 12.79
C ALA A 68 -14.87 -1.53 13.54
N GLY A 69 -14.03 -2.27 14.21
CA GLY A 69 -14.44 -3.47 14.95
C GLY A 69 -13.61 -3.65 16.22
N PRO A 70 -13.96 -4.63 17.03
CA PRO A 70 -13.17 -4.95 18.21
C PRO A 70 -11.81 -5.51 17.75
N VAL A 71 -10.76 -4.75 18.03
CA VAL A 71 -9.36 -5.19 17.92
C VAL A 71 -8.78 -5.15 19.31
N ALA A 72 -7.94 -6.12 19.66
CA ALA A 72 -7.21 -6.08 20.93
C ALA A 72 -6.43 -4.76 21.02
N ALA A 73 -6.56 -4.06 22.13
CA ALA A 73 -5.77 -2.86 22.37
C ALA A 73 -4.28 -3.26 22.36
N SER A 74 -3.51 -2.65 21.48
CA SER A 74 -2.10 -2.97 21.29
C SER A 74 -1.31 -1.71 21.00
N PRO A 75 -0.09 -1.57 21.53
CA PRO A 75 0.83 -0.49 21.16
C PRO A 75 1.31 -0.60 19.70
N LEU A 76 1.06 -1.74 19.05
CA LEU A 76 1.38 -1.93 17.63
C LEU A 76 0.40 -1.24 16.68
N LEU A 77 -0.68 -0.64 17.18
CA LEU A 77 -1.71 -0.04 16.34
C LEU A 77 -1.52 1.46 16.21
N HIS A 78 -1.59 1.95 14.99
CA HIS A 78 -1.80 3.37 14.73
C HIS A 78 -3.30 3.68 14.79
N ILE A 79 -3.66 4.68 15.61
CA ILE A 79 -5.06 5.12 15.78
C ILE A 79 -5.23 6.45 15.05
N ASP A 80 -6.19 6.51 14.11
CA ASP A 80 -6.48 7.72 13.34
C ASP A 80 -7.24 8.79 14.17
N ALA A 81 -7.49 9.94 13.54
CA ALA A 81 -8.22 11.04 14.17
C ALA A 81 -9.69 10.69 14.53
N ASN A 82 -10.25 9.64 13.93
CA ASN A 82 -11.58 9.12 14.24
C ASN A 82 -11.60 8.08 15.37
N GLY A 83 -10.43 7.83 15.99
CA GLY A 83 -10.28 6.86 17.07
C GLY A 83 -10.30 5.40 16.59
N MET A 84 -10.00 5.13 15.33
CA MET A 84 -10.00 3.79 14.75
C MET A 84 -8.58 3.34 14.40
N PRO A 85 -8.30 2.02 14.58
CA PRO A 85 -7.08 1.44 14.02
C PRO A 85 -7.06 1.57 12.50
N ILE A 86 -5.94 2.03 11.96
CA ILE A 86 -5.74 2.24 10.53
C ILE A 86 -4.43 1.63 10.05
N HIS A 87 -4.45 1.02 8.86
CA HIS A 87 -3.29 0.46 8.16
C HIS A 87 -2.60 -0.73 8.85
N GLY A 88 -3.34 -1.46 9.70
CA GLY A 88 -2.81 -2.66 10.37
C GLY A 88 -1.88 -2.33 11.53
N VAL A 89 -0.76 -3.03 11.61
CA VAL A 89 0.25 -2.84 12.67
C VAL A 89 1.34 -1.86 12.22
N LEU A 90 2.02 -1.25 13.19
CA LEU A 90 3.16 -0.37 12.94
C LEU A 90 4.26 -1.10 12.14
N PRO A 91 5.01 -0.39 11.30
CA PRO A 91 6.02 -1.01 10.43
C PRO A 91 7.14 -1.72 11.21
N THR A 92 7.46 -1.27 12.41
CA THR A 92 8.43 -1.91 13.30
C THR A 92 8.03 -3.29 13.80
N ALA A 93 6.74 -3.63 13.70
CA ALA A 93 6.22 -4.96 14.03
C ALA A 93 6.31 -5.95 12.86
N LEU A 94 6.77 -5.50 11.70
CA LEU A 94 6.89 -6.28 10.46
C LEU A 94 8.34 -6.30 9.95
N PRO A 95 9.32 -6.80 10.73
CA PRO A 95 10.70 -6.90 10.25
C PRO A 95 10.82 -8.07 9.26
N PHE A 96 11.13 -7.76 8.00
CA PHE A 96 11.35 -8.76 6.96
C PHE A 96 12.82 -9.19 6.93
N ALA A 97 13.05 -10.50 6.82
CA ALA A 97 14.35 -11.09 6.57
C ALA A 97 14.58 -11.24 5.05
N ILE A 98 15.75 -10.82 4.56
CA ILE A 98 16.11 -10.98 3.15
C ILE A 98 16.46 -12.44 2.87
N GLU A 99 15.81 -13.06 1.88
CA GLU A 99 16.12 -14.38 1.36
C GLU A 99 17.04 -14.33 0.13
N HIS A 100 16.75 -13.38 -0.79
CA HIS A 100 17.55 -13.19 -1.99
C HIS A 100 17.65 -11.70 -2.33
N GLU A 101 18.82 -11.31 -2.84
CA GLU A 101 19.10 -9.95 -3.28
C GLU A 101 19.99 -9.99 -4.51
N THR A 102 19.66 -9.20 -5.53
CA THR A 102 20.52 -8.90 -6.68
C THR A 102 20.59 -7.38 -6.87
N ALA A 103 21.29 -6.91 -7.89
CA ALA A 103 21.30 -5.48 -8.19
C ALA A 103 19.90 -4.91 -8.48
N SER A 104 18.97 -5.71 -9.03
CA SER A 104 17.65 -5.25 -9.48
C SER A 104 16.46 -6.03 -8.88
N SER A 105 16.69 -6.91 -7.93
CA SER A 105 15.62 -7.66 -7.27
C SER A 105 15.90 -7.87 -5.78
N LEU A 106 14.84 -7.88 -4.99
CA LEU A 106 14.85 -8.13 -3.56
C LEU A 106 13.70 -9.06 -3.21
N ASP A 107 13.99 -10.09 -2.42
CA ASP A 107 13.03 -11.09 -1.96
C ASP A 107 13.15 -11.22 -0.45
N ALA A 108 12.09 -10.91 0.27
CA ALA A 108 12.10 -10.87 1.71
C ALA A 108 10.85 -11.52 2.31
N VAL A 109 11.01 -12.07 3.52
CA VAL A 109 9.98 -12.85 4.20
C VAL A 109 9.79 -12.35 5.63
N PHE A 110 8.52 -12.28 6.04
CA PHE A 110 8.07 -12.10 7.41
C PHE A 110 7.22 -13.31 7.82
N ALA A 111 7.46 -13.87 9.01
CA ALA A 111 6.68 -15.00 9.53
C ALA A 111 6.12 -14.65 10.92
N THR A 112 4.81 -14.78 11.09
CA THR A 112 4.14 -14.46 12.37
C THR A 112 4.51 -15.39 13.53
N ASP A 113 5.09 -16.57 13.23
CA ASP A 113 5.48 -17.55 14.28
C ASP A 113 6.58 -16.98 15.18
N ASP A 114 7.38 -16.05 14.68
CA ASP A 114 8.44 -15.35 15.42
C ASP A 114 7.95 -14.04 16.08
N HIS A 115 6.67 -13.66 15.86
CA HIS A 115 6.07 -12.39 16.28
C HIS A 115 4.73 -12.60 17.00
N PRO A 116 4.74 -13.10 18.26
CA PRO A 116 3.52 -13.39 19.00
C PRO A 116 2.65 -12.15 19.28
N ASP A 117 3.25 -10.99 19.39
CA ASP A 117 2.57 -9.70 19.55
C ASP A 117 1.71 -9.33 18.33
N VAL A 118 2.17 -9.66 17.11
CA VAL A 118 1.35 -9.52 15.89
C VAL A 118 0.19 -10.52 15.91
N LEU A 119 0.40 -11.74 16.41
CA LEU A 119 -0.66 -12.74 16.55
C LEU A 119 -1.72 -12.36 17.60
N GLU A 120 -1.40 -11.53 18.59
CA GLU A 120 -2.41 -10.98 19.52
C GLU A 120 -3.38 -10.03 18.79
N VAL A 121 -2.90 -9.27 17.83
CA VAL A 121 -3.70 -8.34 16.99
C VAL A 121 -4.43 -9.08 15.88
N PHE A 122 -3.74 -10.01 15.23
CA PHE A 122 -4.25 -10.76 14.08
C PHE A 122 -3.98 -12.27 14.25
N PRO A 123 -4.88 -13.02 14.94
CA PRO A 123 -4.64 -14.38 15.40
C PRO A 123 -4.72 -15.44 14.30
N TYR A 124 -3.99 -15.23 13.23
CA TYR A 124 -3.92 -16.10 12.05
C TYR A 124 -2.47 -16.33 11.65
N PRO A 125 -1.84 -17.46 12.06
CA PRO A 125 -0.46 -17.76 11.67
C PRO A 125 -0.30 -17.79 10.16
N HIS A 126 0.64 -17.01 9.67
CA HIS A 126 0.91 -16.88 8.24
C HIS A 126 2.35 -16.39 7.99
N ARG A 127 2.76 -16.54 6.74
CA ARG A 127 4.00 -15.97 6.22
C ARG A 127 3.67 -14.99 5.11
N LEU A 128 4.32 -13.84 5.12
CA LEU A 128 4.34 -12.92 3.98
C LEU A 128 5.68 -13.05 3.25
N ARG A 129 5.63 -13.04 1.94
CA ARG A 129 6.77 -12.88 1.06
C ARG A 129 6.56 -11.65 0.21
N VAL A 130 7.50 -10.72 0.22
CA VAL A 130 7.50 -9.53 -0.65
C VAL A 130 8.67 -9.65 -1.61
N GLN A 131 8.34 -9.58 -2.89
CA GLN A 131 9.30 -9.60 -3.98
C GLN A 131 9.24 -8.27 -4.71
N ALA A 132 10.39 -7.59 -4.80
CA ALA A 132 10.55 -6.36 -5.55
C ALA A 132 11.46 -6.63 -6.76
N SER A 133 11.06 -6.14 -7.93
CA SER A 133 11.91 -6.15 -9.12
C SER A 133 11.89 -4.80 -9.82
N LEU A 134 13.07 -4.33 -10.22
CA LEU A 134 13.30 -3.04 -10.83
C LEU A 134 13.81 -3.22 -12.26
N THR A 135 13.17 -2.50 -13.19
CA THR A 135 13.64 -2.35 -14.58
C THR A 135 14.09 -0.92 -14.82
N ASP A 136 14.42 -0.56 -16.05
CA ASP A 136 14.79 0.79 -16.47
C ASP A 136 13.64 1.80 -16.45
N ASP A 137 12.39 1.31 -16.39
CA ASP A 137 11.16 2.12 -16.44
C ASP A 137 10.12 1.76 -15.37
N ALA A 138 10.34 0.71 -14.55
CA ALA A 138 9.32 0.25 -13.61
C ALA A 138 9.86 -0.44 -12.36
N LEU A 139 9.10 -0.29 -11.26
CA LEU A 139 9.18 -1.10 -10.05
C LEU A 139 7.94 -1.99 -9.96
N GLU A 140 8.12 -3.31 -9.86
CA GLU A 140 7.07 -4.27 -9.58
C GLU A 140 7.19 -4.79 -8.14
N LEU A 141 6.06 -4.85 -7.43
CA LEU A 141 5.94 -5.44 -6.10
C LEU A 141 4.90 -6.56 -6.13
N ARG A 142 5.33 -7.75 -5.69
CA ARG A 142 4.48 -8.93 -5.50
C ARG A 142 4.48 -9.32 -4.03
N THR A 143 3.30 -9.49 -3.45
CA THR A 143 3.13 -9.98 -2.08
C THR A 143 2.38 -11.30 -2.10
N THR A 144 2.96 -12.30 -1.42
CA THR A 144 2.33 -13.61 -1.25
C THR A 144 2.09 -13.88 0.23
N LEU A 145 0.84 -14.20 0.59
CA LEU A 145 0.45 -14.64 1.92
C LEU A 145 0.25 -16.15 1.91
N LEU A 146 1.04 -16.89 2.69
CA LEU A 146 0.91 -18.34 2.91
C LEU A 146 0.25 -18.59 4.27
N ALA A 147 -0.86 -19.31 4.30
CA ALA A 147 -1.55 -19.67 5.53
C ALA A 147 -0.85 -20.84 6.23
N LEU A 148 -0.34 -20.64 7.46
CA LEU A 148 0.42 -21.64 8.23
C LEU A 148 -0.42 -22.35 9.30
N GLY A 149 -1.46 -21.70 9.83
CA GLY A 149 -2.26 -22.18 10.94
C GLY A 149 -3.29 -23.25 10.54
N ARG A 150 -4.24 -23.51 11.46
CA ARG A 150 -5.34 -24.46 11.25
C ARG A 150 -6.62 -23.81 10.75
N ARG A 151 -6.71 -22.49 10.78
CA ARG A 151 -7.87 -21.71 10.33
C ARG A 151 -7.53 -20.97 9.04
N PRO A 152 -8.50 -20.77 8.14
CA PRO A 152 -8.29 -19.93 6.97
C PRO A 152 -7.88 -18.51 7.39
N VAL A 153 -6.87 -17.97 6.71
CA VAL A 153 -6.33 -16.62 6.95
C VAL A 153 -7.11 -15.62 6.11
N PRO A 154 -7.73 -14.57 6.69
CA PRO A 154 -8.34 -13.51 5.92
C PRO A 154 -7.28 -12.65 5.23
N VAL A 155 -7.56 -12.20 4.00
CA VAL A 155 -6.67 -11.38 3.17
C VAL A 155 -7.25 -9.99 3.04
N ALA A 156 -6.61 -9.01 3.68
CA ALA A 156 -7.07 -7.62 3.68
C ALA A 156 -5.91 -6.62 3.58
N PHE A 157 -4.72 -7.05 3.18
CA PHE A 157 -3.56 -6.19 3.03
C PHE A 157 -3.67 -5.28 1.79
N GLY A 158 -2.85 -4.25 1.77
CA GLY A 158 -2.70 -3.34 0.65
C GLY A 158 -1.40 -2.57 0.70
N TYR A 159 -1.26 -1.60 -0.18
CA TYR A 159 -0.16 -0.65 -0.20
C TYR A 159 -0.69 0.78 -0.32
N HIS A 160 0.11 1.75 0.12
CA HIS A 160 -0.24 3.17 0.06
C HIS A 160 0.86 3.98 -0.65
N PRO A 161 1.05 3.78 -1.97
CA PRO A 161 2.10 4.47 -2.71
C PRO A 161 1.78 5.97 -2.81
N TYR A 162 2.71 6.79 -2.36
CA TYR A 162 2.62 8.25 -2.43
C TYR A 162 3.31 8.75 -3.70
N GLN A 163 2.61 8.79 -4.83
CA GLN A 163 3.18 9.35 -6.05
C GLN A 163 3.25 10.86 -5.94
N ARG A 164 4.47 11.41 -6.01
CA ARG A 164 4.70 12.83 -6.10
C ARG A 164 4.15 13.36 -7.42
N LEU A 165 3.52 14.54 -7.39
CA LEU A 165 2.97 15.13 -8.59
C LEU A 165 4.10 15.51 -9.56
N PRO A 166 4.03 15.12 -10.85
CA PRO A 166 5.09 15.36 -11.82
C PRO A 166 5.06 16.76 -12.42
N ALA A 167 4.58 17.76 -11.68
CA ALA A 167 4.51 19.15 -12.11
C ALA A 167 4.46 20.08 -10.89
N GLU A 168 4.87 21.34 -11.06
CA GLU A 168 4.88 22.36 -10.00
C GLU A 168 3.48 22.80 -9.53
N SER A 169 2.45 22.52 -10.31
CA SER A 169 1.07 22.92 -10.02
C SER A 169 0.09 21.79 -10.25
N ARG A 170 -0.81 21.58 -9.28
CA ARG A 170 -1.91 20.60 -9.39
C ARG A 170 -2.78 20.82 -10.63
N SER A 171 -2.95 22.06 -11.08
CA SER A 171 -3.73 22.40 -12.29
C SER A 171 -3.07 21.93 -13.60
N ALA A 172 -1.75 21.71 -13.59
CA ALA A 172 -0.99 21.18 -14.70
C ALA A 172 -0.86 19.64 -14.69
N VAL A 173 -1.43 18.98 -13.67
CA VAL A 173 -1.40 17.53 -13.51
C VAL A 173 -2.73 16.94 -13.99
N GLU A 174 -2.68 15.95 -14.88
CA GLU A 174 -3.84 15.17 -15.32
C GLU A 174 -3.87 13.80 -14.64
N ILE A 175 -5.06 13.30 -14.33
CA ILE A 175 -5.27 12.00 -13.71
C ILE A 175 -6.25 11.14 -14.51
N GLU A 176 -6.02 9.82 -14.46
CA GLU A 176 -6.95 8.78 -14.92
C GLU A 176 -7.15 7.75 -13.82
N VAL A 177 -8.42 7.45 -13.51
CA VAL A 177 -8.80 6.46 -12.49
C VAL A 177 -9.75 5.45 -13.13
N PRO A 178 -9.27 4.24 -13.47
CA PRO A 178 -10.04 3.23 -14.20
C PRO A 178 -10.93 2.39 -13.27
N ALA A 179 -11.51 3.00 -12.24
CA ALA A 179 -12.34 2.32 -11.24
C ALA A 179 -13.80 2.76 -11.38
N PRO A 180 -14.71 1.86 -11.85
CA PRO A 180 -16.07 2.25 -12.21
C PRO A 180 -17.03 2.29 -11.03
N THR A 181 -16.71 1.64 -9.91
CA THR A 181 -17.61 1.44 -8.77
C THR A 181 -17.03 2.06 -7.52
N ARG A 182 -17.66 3.14 -7.03
CA ARG A 182 -17.28 3.80 -5.78
C ARG A 182 -18.03 3.19 -4.60
N LEU A 183 -17.33 3.01 -3.49
CA LEU A 183 -17.92 2.62 -2.21
C LEU A 183 -18.56 3.86 -1.55
N VAL A 184 -19.80 3.72 -1.10
CA VAL A 184 -20.45 4.78 -0.29
C VAL A 184 -19.95 4.66 1.13
N LEU A 185 -19.37 5.75 1.65
CA LEU A 185 -18.79 5.81 2.99
C LEU A 185 -19.76 6.54 3.96
N ASP A 186 -19.73 6.14 5.22
CA ASP A 186 -20.36 6.88 6.31
C ASP A 186 -19.50 8.08 6.76
N GLU A 187 -19.96 8.81 7.76
CA GLU A 187 -19.25 9.96 8.34
C GLU A 187 -17.89 9.61 8.98
N ARG A 188 -17.67 8.33 9.29
CA ARG A 188 -16.41 7.78 9.83
C ARG A 188 -15.49 7.25 8.74
N GLN A 189 -15.84 7.43 7.47
CA GLN A 189 -15.12 6.89 6.31
C GLN A 189 -15.11 5.35 6.26
N ILE A 190 -16.19 4.71 6.74
CA ILE A 190 -16.40 3.27 6.66
C ILE A 190 -17.42 2.96 5.57
N PRO A 191 -17.18 1.98 4.70
CA PRO A 191 -18.14 1.56 3.68
C PRO A 191 -19.47 1.13 4.31
N THR A 192 -20.57 1.70 3.81
CA THR A 192 -21.94 1.37 4.23
C THR A 192 -22.44 0.03 3.66
N GLY A 193 -21.71 -0.54 2.72
CA GLY A 193 -22.13 -1.67 1.89
C GLY A 193 -22.78 -1.26 0.57
N GLU A 194 -23.19 -0.01 0.45
CA GLU A 194 -23.71 0.52 -0.82
C GLU A 194 -22.56 0.80 -1.79
N ARG A 195 -22.79 0.46 -3.07
CA ARG A 195 -21.86 0.69 -4.18
C ARG A 195 -22.56 1.45 -5.27
N VAL A 196 -21.92 2.51 -5.76
CA VAL A 196 -22.49 3.36 -6.81
C VAL A 196 -21.58 3.37 -8.04
N ARG A 197 -22.18 3.34 -9.22
CA ARG A 197 -21.44 3.50 -10.45
C ARG A 197 -21.07 4.98 -10.60
N ALA A 198 -19.81 5.31 -10.34
CA ALA A 198 -19.30 6.68 -10.34
C ALA A 198 -17.86 6.68 -10.85
N ALA A 199 -17.71 6.82 -12.18
CA ALA A 199 -16.40 6.98 -12.78
C ALA A 199 -15.82 8.37 -12.46
N ILE A 200 -14.54 8.41 -12.12
CA ILE A 200 -13.79 9.67 -12.08
C ILE A 200 -13.44 10.02 -13.53
N SER A 201 -13.94 11.15 -14.01
CA SER A 201 -13.60 11.62 -15.37
C SER A 201 -12.11 11.93 -15.44
N PRO A 202 -11.39 11.44 -16.47
CA PRO A 202 -10.03 11.87 -16.75
C PRO A 202 -9.94 13.39 -16.88
N GLY A 203 -8.80 13.96 -16.52
CA GLY A 203 -8.56 15.40 -16.64
C GLY A 203 -7.74 15.98 -15.50
N PRO A 204 -7.65 17.32 -15.37
CA PRO A 204 -6.78 17.97 -14.43
C PRO A 204 -7.15 17.65 -12.98
N LEU A 205 -6.14 17.46 -12.15
CA LEU A 205 -6.30 17.29 -10.70
C LEU A 205 -6.82 18.58 -10.06
N ALA A 206 -6.18 19.71 -10.35
CA ALA A 206 -6.58 21.05 -9.90
C ALA A 206 -7.10 21.08 -8.45
N GLU A 207 -8.30 21.63 -8.22
CA GLU A 207 -8.95 21.72 -6.90
C GLU A 207 -9.65 20.42 -6.47
N ARG A 208 -9.56 19.35 -7.26
CA ARG A 208 -10.19 18.06 -6.93
C ARG A 208 -9.49 17.44 -5.71
N SER A 209 -10.30 16.94 -4.79
CA SER A 209 -9.81 16.22 -3.61
C SER A 209 -10.42 14.84 -3.59
N PHE A 210 -9.65 13.85 -3.15
CA PHE A 210 -10.06 12.45 -3.09
C PHE A 210 -9.67 11.84 -1.74
N ASP A 211 -10.59 11.10 -1.16
CA ASP A 211 -10.40 10.09 -0.12
C ASP A 211 -11.48 9.02 -0.36
N ASP A 212 -11.43 8.41 -1.55
CA ASP A 212 -12.50 7.58 -2.09
C ASP A 212 -12.07 6.13 -2.27
N GLY A 213 -12.89 5.20 -1.75
CA GLY A 213 -12.72 3.76 -1.97
C GLY A 213 -13.46 3.28 -3.22
N PHE A 214 -12.83 2.37 -3.95
CA PHE A 214 -13.37 1.77 -5.18
C PHE A 214 -13.35 0.26 -5.11
N ALA A 215 -14.36 -0.36 -5.75
CA ALA A 215 -14.48 -1.79 -5.98
C ALA A 215 -14.44 -2.10 -7.49
N ASP A 216 -14.49 -3.40 -7.81
CA ASP A 216 -14.53 -3.92 -9.18
C ASP A 216 -13.33 -3.43 -10.03
N VAL A 217 -12.17 -3.30 -9.38
CA VAL A 217 -10.90 -3.01 -10.06
C VAL A 217 -10.40 -4.30 -10.69
N ASN A 218 -10.31 -4.32 -12.02
CA ASN A 218 -9.87 -5.51 -12.75
C ASN A 218 -8.35 -5.61 -12.79
N ASP A 219 -7.84 -6.82 -12.94
CA ASP A 219 -6.43 -7.05 -13.25
C ASP A 219 -6.05 -6.32 -14.54
N GLY A 220 -4.91 -5.64 -14.53
CA GLY A 220 -4.45 -4.76 -15.60
C GLY A 220 -4.97 -3.32 -15.53
N ALA A 221 -5.86 -2.98 -14.59
CA ALA A 221 -6.31 -1.60 -14.39
C ALA A 221 -5.12 -0.68 -14.09
N THR A 222 -5.00 0.42 -14.83
CA THR A 222 -3.86 1.33 -14.77
C THR A 222 -4.32 2.73 -14.38
N PHE A 223 -3.95 3.13 -13.17
CA PHE A 223 -4.16 4.47 -12.62
C PHE A 223 -3.00 5.36 -13.05
N VAL A 224 -3.28 6.57 -13.52
CA VAL A 224 -2.26 7.41 -14.12
C VAL A 224 -2.28 8.83 -13.57
N VAL A 225 -1.09 9.39 -13.37
CA VAL A 225 -0.85 10.81 -13.15
C VAL A 225 0.18 11.31 -14.17
N ARG A 226 -0.14 12.43 -14.85
CA ARG A 226 0.72 13.02 -15.90
C ARG A 226 0.93 14.49 -15.66
N GLY A 227 2.13 14.97 -15.95
CA GLY A 227 2.48 16.40 -15.92
C GLY A 227 3.94 16.64 -16.29
N ALA A 228 4.28 17.84 -16.75
CA ALA A 228 5.64 18.25 -17.11
C ALA A 228 6.40 17.26 -18.05
N GLY A 229 5.66 16.60 -18.94
CA GLY A 229 6.24 15.61 -19.86
C GLY A 229 6.53 14.24 -19.25
N ARG A 230 6.11 13.99 -18.01
CA ARG A 230 6.27 12.72 -17.29
C ARG A 230 4.91 12.05 -17.05
N THR A 231 4.90 10.74 -17.11
CA THR A 231 3.78 9.90 -16.72
C THR A 231 4.23 8.95 -15.62
N ILE A 232 3.46 8.86 -14.52
CA ILE A 232 3.59 7.82 -13.50
C ILE A 232 2.31 7.00 -13.56
N ALA A 233 2.44 5.69 -13.74
CA ALA A 233 1.30 4.78 -13.84
C ALA A 233 1.41 3.67 -12.78
N VAL A 234 0.31 3.42 -12.07
CA VAL A 234 0.17 2.30 -11.12
C VAL A 234 -0.77 1.29 -11.73
N THR A 235 -0.23 0.15 -12.14
CA THR A 235 -1.00 -0.95 -12.74
C THR A 235 -1.20 -2.06 -11.73
N PHE A 236 -2.45 -2.41 -11.43
CA PHE A 236 -2.80 -3.56 -10.60
C PHE A 236 -2.73 -4.81 -11.48
N LEU A 237 -1.67 -5.59 -11.34
CA LEU A 237 -1.41 -6.73 -12.24
C LEU A 237 -2.30 -7.91 -11.92
N GLU A 238 -2.47 -8.23 -10.63
CA GLU A 238 -3.33 -9.31 -10.17
C GLU A 238 -3.65 -9.17 -8.67
N GLY A 239 -4.79 -9.71 -8.25
CA GLY A 239 -5.14 -9.91 -6.85
C GLY A 239 -5.59 -8.67 -6.08
N TYR A 240 -5.63 -7.50 -6.68
CA TYR A 240 -6.14 -6.26 -6.08
C TYR A 240 -7.48 -5.87 -6.71
N GLY A 241 -8.57 -6.31 -6.09
CA GLY A 241 -9.93 -6.01 -6.56
C GLY A 241 -10.51 -4.67 -6.08
N PHE A 242 -9.76 -3.96 -5.22
CA PHE A 242 -10.15 -2.70 -4.60
C PHE A 242 -9.04 -1.67 -4.72
N ALA A 243 -9.42 -0.40 -4.67
CA ALA A 243 -8.50 0.72 -4.62
C ALA A 243 -8.96 1.79 -3.65
N GLN A 244 -8.02 2.51 -3.04
CA GLN A 244 -8.27 3.84 -2.49
C GLN A 244 -7.57 4.86 -3.39
N VAL A 245 -8.25 5.98 -3.65
CA VAL A 245 -7.64 7.16 -4.27
C VAL A 245 -7.61 8.24 -3.21
N PHE A 246 -6.40 8.69 -2.86
CA PHE A 246 -6.21 9.70 -1.83
C PHE A 246 -5.36 10.85 -2.37
N ALA A 247 -5.93 12.05 -2.41
CA ALA A 247 -5.26 13.29 -2.85
C ALA A 247 -5.94 14.48 -2.17
N PRO A 248 -5.54 14.85 -0.95
CA PRO A 248 -6.03 16.06 -0.29
C PRO A 248 -5.78 17.30 -1.14
N SER A 249 -6.65 18.31 -1.05
CA SER A 249 -6.58 19.52 -1.89
C SER A 249 -5.23 20.26 -1.81
N GLU A 250 -4.61 20.24 -0.64
CA GLU A 250 -3.34 20.92 -0.37
C GLU A 250 -2.10 20.04 -0.61
N SER A 251 -2.28 18.78 -1.06
CA SER A 251 -1.17 17.87 -1.25
C SER A 251 -0.47 18.04 -2.59
N GLU A 252 0.84 17.79 -2.63
CA GLU A 252 1.66 17.66 -3.84
C GLU A 252 1.88 16.21 -4.24
N PHE A 253 0.97 15.33 -3.82
CA PHE A 253 0.97 13.90 -4.14
C PHE A 253 -0.44 13.41 -4.45
N ILE A 254 -0.49 12.25 -5.08
CA ILE A 254 -1.68 11.42 -5.20
C ILE A 254 -1.32 9.99 -4.82
N CYS A 255 -2.23 9.28 -4.17
CA CYS A 255 -2.05 7.87 -3.84
C CYS A 255 -3.07 7.04 -4.62
N TYR A 256 -2.58 6.05 -5.33
CA TYR A 256 -3.38 4.99 -5.95
C TYR A 256 -3.05 3.70 -5.21
N GLU A 257 -3.91 3.34 -4.26
CA GLU A 257 -3.65 2.31 -3.27
C GLU A 257 -4.24 0.97 -3.69
N PRO A 258 -3.43 -0.02 -4.07
CA PRO A 258 -3.92 -1.36 -4.32
C PRO A 258 -4.35 -2.04 -3.02
N MET A 259 -5.58 -2.54 -2.96
CA MET A 259 -6.16 -3.22 -1.80
C MET A 259 -6.75 -4.57 -2.18
N THR A 260 -6.47 -5.61 -1.39
CA THR A 260 -7.01 -6.96 -1.61
C THR A 260 -8.46 -7.11 -1.14
N ALA A 261 -8.92 -6.23 -0.25
CA ALA A 261 -10.27 -6.17 0.27
C ALA A 261 -10.66 -4.70 0.56
N PRO A 262 -11.96 -4.37 0.65
CA PRO A 262 -12.36 -3.01 0.97
C PRO A 262 -12.03 -2.64 2.42
N THR A 263 -12.04 -1.34 2.72
CA THR A 263 -11.94 -0.82 4.08
C THR A 263 -12.90 -1.56 5.01
N ASN A 264 -12.44 -1.93 6.20
CA ASN A 264 -13.24 -2.60 7.23
C ASN A 264 -13.65 -4.05 6.90
N ALA A 265 -13.09 -4.70 5.88
CA ALA A 265 -13.49 -6.03 5.45
C ALA A 265 -13.29 -7.12 6.52
N LEU A 266 -12.29 -6.99 7.41
CA LEU A 266 -12.09 -7.94 8.52
C LEU A 266 -13.28 -7.97 9.48
N THR A 267 -13.98 -6.86 9.64
CA THR A 267 -15.19 -6.75 10.49
C THR A 267 -16.46 -7.05 9.72
N SER A 268 -16.65 -6.46 8.54
CA SER A 268 -17.86 -6.59 7.75
C SER A 268 -17.99 -7.95 7.05
N GLY A 269 -16.85 -8.57 6.72
CA GLY A 269 -16.79 -9.76 5.86
C GLY A 269 -17.04 -9.46 4.39
N ASP A 270 -17.29 -8.22 4.01
CA ASP A 270 -17.55 -7.86 2.61
C ASP A 270 -16.35 -8.18 1.73
N SER A 271 -16.60 -8.99 0.70
CA SER A 271 -15.61 -9.38 -0.33
C SER A 271 -14.28 -9.90 0.24
N LEU A 272 -14.30 -10.42 1.47
CA LEU A 272 -13.11 -10.86 2.18
C LEU A 272 -12.68 -12.27 1.75
N THR A 273 -11.60 -12.35 1.00
CA THR A 273 -10.94 -13.62 0.66
C THR A 273 -10.37 -14.29 1.91
N ARG A 274 -10.45 -15.62 1.98
CA ARG A 274 -9.86 -16.43 3.05
C ARG A 274 -9.02 -17.56 2.44
N VAL A 275 -7.74 -17.57 2.78
CA VAL A 275 -6.77 -18.60 2.32
C VAL A 275 -6.83 -19.80 3.23
N ARG A 276 -7.03 -20.99 2.69
CA ARG A 276 -7.07 -22.23 3.48
C ARG A 276 -5.68 -22.58 4.02
N PRO A 277 -5.60 -23.32 5.13
CA PRO A 277 -4.32 -23.80 5.65
C PRO A 277 -3.50 -24.52 4.57
N GLY A 278 -2.25 -24.10 4.39
CA GLY A 278 -1.33 -24.62 3.38
C GLY A 278 -1.44 -24.00 1.99
N ASP A 279 -2.52 -23.26 1.69
CA ASP A 279 -2.66 -22.51 0.46
C ASP A 279 -2.04 -21.12 0.57
N ALA A 280 -1.85 -20.45 -0.58
CA ALA A 280 -1.32 -19.10 -0.67
C ALA A 280 -2.24 -18.18 -1.49
N TYR A 281 -2.14 -16.89 -1.23
CA TYR A 281 -2.74 -15.81 -2.02
C TYR A 281 -1.64 -14.86 -2.47
N SER A 282 -1.63 -14.51 -3.74
CA SER A 282 -0.68 -13.56 -4.30
C SER A 282 -1.38 -12.36 -4.90
N ALA A 283 -0.78 -11.19 -4.74
CA ALA A 283 -1.19 -9.95 -5.39
C ALA A 283 0.04 -9.19 -5.87
N ALA A 284 -0.07 -8.53 -7.01
CA ALA A 284 1.04 -7.79 -7.61
C ALA A 284 0.56 -6.49 -8.23
N PHE A 285 1.38 -5.44 -8.11
CA PHE A 285 1.21 -4.19 -8.83
C PHE A 285 2.55 -3.66 -9.32
N ARG A 286 2.49 -2.75 -10.29
CA ARG A 286 3.67 -2.13 -10.91
C ARG A 286 3.51 -0.62 -10.92
N ILE A 287 4.59 0.09 -10.62
CA ILE A 287 4.71 1.53 -10.84
C ILE A 287 5.65 1.72 -12.01
N SER A 288 5.16 2.29 -13.10
CA SER A 288 5.97 2.59 -14.29
C SER A 288 6.05 4.09 -14.55
N VAL A 289 7.14 4.50 -15.19
CA VAL A 289 7.46 5.91 -15.49
C VAL A 289 7.77 6.05 -16.97
N GLY A 290 7.18 7.06 -17.60
CA GLY A 290 7.42 7.37 -19.00
C GLY A 290 7.41 8.87 -19.25
#